data_04dfd3d2f4f33c916d58cd6cfe601152
#
_entry.id   04dfd3d2f4f33c916d58cd6cfe601152
#
_cell.length_a   1.000
_cell.length_b   1.000
_cell.length_c   1.000
_cell.angle_alpha   90.00
_cell.angle_beta   90.00
_cell.angle_gamma   90.00
#
_symmetry.space_group_name_H-M   'P 1'
#
loop_
_entity.id
_entity.type
_entity.pdbx_description
1 polymer ?
#
loop_
_entity_poly.entity_id
_entity_poly.type
_entity_poly.pdbx_seq_one_letter_code
_entity_poly.pdbx_strand_id
1 'polypeptide(L)'
;MKGQSTLRATMLLWAMLALITSATAQHSKRELVRQWREGDYVVTQYVVADNTQHKSDYEIHYAINSSTASPEMEQNGTELARLDDFFDKLKQDTLRHVTSIAITGYASPDGTTAYNTELARKRAQQLSTWLCKRYGIKGTDITITSHVVPWSATTEAIEHSSLKDSDKLVKLVNSGQAPMVIDNKLKGEANAWAWLKSDILPDMRRAVVTVAYTEDRMESNREYSPHQQPKEVVIIEEWSEKPKHEDKHNKHEDKHHKEHKEHKRGKHHRNVVVLDQWEGVVIDLGGATEGYSAQ
;
A
#
# COMPACT_ATOMS: atom_id res chain seq x y z
N MET A 1 -36.55 4.64 -51.30
CA MET A 1 -36.25 3.86 -50.07
C MET A 1 -34.86 3.24 -50.13
N LYS A 2 -33.76 4.05 -50.19
CA LYS A 2 -32.36 3.55 -50.27
C LYS A 2 -31.41 4.25 -49.26
N GLY A 3 -31.93 4.95 -48.26
CA GLY A 3 -31.09 5.74 -47.33
C GLY A 3 -30.98 5.20 -45.89
N GLN A 4 -31.72 4.15 -45.50
CA GLN A 4 -31.71 3.67 -44.13
C GLN A 4 -30.80 2.46 -43.83
N SER A 5 -30.28 1.80 -44.85
CA SER A 5 -29.40 0.64 -44.70
C SER A 5 -27.94 1.02 -44.46
N THR A 6 -27.48 2.16 -44.93
CA THR A 6 -26.11 2.63 -44.78
C THR A 6 -25.84 3.21 -43.37
N LEU A 7 -26.85 3.83 -42.74
CA LEU A 7 -26.70 4.38 -41.40
C LEU A 7 -26.60 3.29 -40.31
N ARG A 8 -27.28 2.16 -40.48
CA ARG A 8 -27.21 1.03 -39.55
C ARG A 8 -25.89 0.27 -39.64
N ALA A 9 -25.31 0.17 -40.83
CA ALA A 9 -24.01 -0.48 -41.00
C ALA A 9 -22.87 0.35 -40.39
N THR A 10 -22.92 1.68 -40.52
CA THR A 10 -21.90 2.55 -39.92
C THR A 10 -21.99 2.61 -38.39
N MET A 11 -23.20 2.59 -37.80
CA MET A 11 -23.35 2.52 -36.33
C MET A 11 -22.85 1.20 -35.76
N LEU A 12 -23.05 0.07 -36.42
CA LEU A 12 -22.54 -1.23 -35.99
C LEU A 12 -20.99 -1.30 -36.07
N LEU A 13 -20.39 -0.68 -37.10
CA LEU A 13 -18.93 -0.60 -37.19
C LEU A 13 -18.32 0.27 -36.08
N TRP A 14 -18.96 1.38 -35.70
CA TRP A 14 -18.52 2.23 -34.59
C TRP A 14 -18.71 1.56 -33.25
N ALA A 15 -19.78 0.78 -33.06
CA ALA A 15 -19.98 0.00 -31.85
C ALA A 15 -18.96 -1.15 -31.70
N MET A 16 -18.56 -1.80 -32.79
CA MET A 16 -17.48 -2.78 -32.78
C MET A 16 -16.10 -2.15 -32.56
N LEU A 17 -15.84 -0.96 -33.11
CA LEU A 17 -14.59 -0.26 -32.89
C LEU A 17 -14.46 0.24 -31.42
N ALA A 18 -15.58 0.64 -30.78
CA ALA A 18 -15.61 1.02 -29.38
C ALA A 18 -15.40 -0.17 -28.42
N LEU A 19 -15.76 -1.38 -28.83
CA LEU A 19 -15.51 -2.62 -28.07
C LEU A 19 -14.06 -3.11 -28.17
N ILE A 20 -13.32 -2.71 -29.22
CA ILE A 20 -11.91 -3.10 -29.38
C ILE A 20 -10.99 -2.15 -28.60
N THR A 21 -11.43 -0.92 -28.29
CA THR A 21 -10.61 0.05 -27.53
C THR A 21 -10.70 -0.10 -26.01
N SER A 22 -11.61 -0.92 -25.48
CA SER A 22 -11.69 -1.21 -24.04
C SER A 22 -10.88 -2.43 -23.59
N ALA A 23 -10.21 -3.12 -24.52
CA ALA A 23 -9.17 -4.10 -24.21
C ALA A 23 -7.77 -3.47 -24.27
N THR A 24 -7.62 -2.21 -23.85
CA THR A 24 -6.30 -1.75 -23.41
C THR A 24 -5.96 -2.55 -22.19
N ALA A 25 -5.12 -3.57 -22.39
CA ALA A 25 -4.49 -4.34 -21.36
C ALA A 25 -4.15 -3.39 -20.20
N GLN A 26 -4.74 -3.61 -19.03
CA GLN A 26 -4.15 -3.13 -17.79
C GLN A 26 -2.74 -3.74 -17.77
N HIS A 27 -1.78 -3.01 -18.30
CA HIS A 27 -0.39 -3.29 -18.07
C HIS A 27 -0.20 -3.03 -16.57
N SER A 28 -0.37 -4.06 -15.78
CA SER A 28 0.01 -4.03 -14.37
C SER A 28 1.45 -3.52 -14.37
N LYS A 29 1.67 -2.39 -13.73
CA LYS A 29 2.99 -1.78 -13.63
C LYS A 29 3.89 -2.78 -12.92
N ARG A 30 4.84 -3.37 -13.65
CA ARG A 30 5.85 -4.26 -13.09
C ARG A 30 7.07 -3.44 -12.73
N GLU A 31 7.51 -3.54 -11.51
CA GLU A 31 8.74 -2.91 -11.03
C GLU A 31 9.78 -3.97 -10.74
N LEU A 32 10.97 -3.83 -11.34
CA LEU A 32 12.08 -4.75 -11.14
C LEU A 32 12.63 -4.57 -9.72
N VAL A 33 12.62 -5.66 -8.94
CA VAL A 33 13.17 -5.67 -7.57
C VAL A 33 14.62 -6.13 -7.58
N ARG A 34 14.87 -7.29 -8.20
CA ARG A 34 16.22 -7.86 -8.29
C ARG A 34 16.33 -8.85 -9.43
N GLN A 35 17.55 -9.05 -9.88
CA GLN A 35 17.90 -10.09 -10.84
C GLN A 35 19.15 -10.82 -10.35
N TRP A 36 19.16 -12.13 -10.49
CA TRP A 36 20.33 -12.95 -10.11
C TRP A 36 20.45 -14.15 -11.03
N ARG A 37 21.57 -14.82 -10.96
CA ARG A 37 21.83 -16.01 -11.76
C ARG A 37 21.84 -17.26 -10.89
N GLU A 38 21.16 -18.30 -11.36
CA GLU A 38 21.15 -19.64 -10.77
C GLU A 38 21.62 -20.66 -11.84
N GLY A 39 22.93 -20.95 -11.88
CA GLY A 39 23.50 -21.76 -12.94
C GLY A 39 23.29 -21.11 -14.32
N ASP A 40 22.67 -21.84 -15.23
CA ASP A 40 22.37 -21.36 -16.59
C ASP A 40 21.04 -20.58 -16.69
N TYR A 41 20.47 -20.17 -15.57
CA TYR A 41 19.24 -19.39 -15.56
C TYR A 41 19.47 -18.00 -15.00
N VAL A 42 18.81 -17.03 -15.59
CA VAL A 42 18.62 -15.69 -15.03
C VAL A 42 17.24 -15.66 -14.38
N VAL A 43 17.23 -15.40 -13.08
CA VAL A 43 15.99 -15.24 -12.32
C VAL A 43 15.76 -13.74 -12.11
N THR A 44 14.59 -13.27 -12.54
CA THR A 44 14.19 -11.87 -12.41
C THR A 44 12.95 -11.80 -11.54
N GLN A 45 12.96 -10.97 -10.51
CA GLN A 45 11.87 -10.77 -9.57
C GLN A 45 11.28 -9.38 -9.72
N TYR A 46 9.96 -9.31 -9.79
CA TYR A 46 9.20 -8.07 -9.98
C TYR A 46 8.17 -7.92 -8.86
N VAL A 47 7.89 -6.67 -8.49
CA VAL A 47 6.64 -6.29 -7.84
C VAL A 47 5.64 -5.95 -8.94
N VAL A 48 4.47 -6.54 -8.84
CA VAL A 48 3.34 -6.30 -9.75
C VAL A 48 2.25 -5.63 -8.95
N ALA A 49 1.94 -4.38 -9.31
CA ALA A 49 0.88 -3.63 -8.66
C ALA A 49 -0.47 -4.34 -8.84
N ASP A 50 -1.16 -4.59 -7.73
CA ASP A 50 -2.53 -5.09 -7.71
C ASP A 50 -3.43 -4.03 -7.08
N ASN A 51 -4.33 -3.46 -7.90
CA ASN A 51 -5.26 -2.43 -7.46
C ASN A 51 -6.54 -2.99 -6.83
N THR A 52 -6.59 -4.29 -6.56
CA THR A 52 -7.71 -4.90 -5.87
C THR A 52 -7.83 -4.34 -4.47
N GLN A 53 -8.99 -3.74 -4.18
CA GLN A 53 -9.25 -3.15 -2.87
C GLN A 53 -9.65 -4.23 -1.87
N HIS A 54 -8.91 -4.29 -0.78
CA HIS A 54 -9.22 -5.10 0.40
C HIS A 54 -9.72 -4.19 1.52
N LYS A 55 -10.53 -4.75 2.42
CA LYS A 55 -11.02 -4.05 3.62
C LYS A 55 -10.90 -4.96 4.83
N SER A 56 -10.53 -4.35 5.94
CA SER A 56 -10.55 -4.98 7.26
C SER A 56 -11.31 -4.08 8.22
N ASP A 57 -12.28 -4.64 8.91
CA ASP A 57 -13.08 -3.95 9.92
C ASP A 57 -12.72 -4.46 11.31
N TYR A 58 -12.66 -3.50 12.26
CA TYR A 58 -12.36 -3.73 13.67
C TYR A 58 -13.41 -3.02 14.50
N GLU A 59 -14.14 -3.78 15.30
CA GLU A 59 -15.29 -3.29 16.06
C GLU A 59 -14.95 -3.15 17.54
N ILE A 60 -15.09 -1.94 18.08
CA ILE A 60 -14.79 -1.62 19.48
C ILE A 60 -16.06 -1.20 20.17
N HIS A 61 -16.45 -1.93 21.21
CA HIS A 61 -17.66 -1.72 22.00
C HIS A 61 -17.43 -0.74 23.17
N TYR A 62 -18.51 -0.08 23.57
CA TYR A 62 -18.48 0.94 24.63
C TYR A 62 -19.58 0.72 25.66
N ALA A 63 -19.24 0.97 26.91
CA ALA A 63 -20.23 1.02 27.96
C ALA A 63 -21.27 2.15 27.70
N ILE A 64 -22.42 2.03 28.34
CA ILE A 64 -23.46 3.07 28.30
C ILE A 64 -22.86 4.41 28.71
N ASN A 65 -23.20 5.48 28.00
CA ASN A 65 -22.71 6.85 28.24
C ASN A 65 -21.18 7.02 28.22
N SER A 66 -20.43 6.02 27.76
CA SER A 66 -18.98 6.08 27.65
C SER A 66 -18.52 6.29 26.22
N SER A 67 -17.43 7.04 26.05
CA SER A 67 -16.64 7.11 24.84
C SER A 67 -15.22 6.57 25.02
N THR A 68 -14.92 6.03 26.21
CA THR A 68 -13.62 5.40 26.51
C THR A 68 -13.72 3.91 26.21
N ALA A 69 -12.88 3.42 25.32
CA ALA A 69 -12.75 1.99 25.04
C ALA A 69 -12.03 1.30 26.21
N SER A 70 -12.59 0.18 26.68
CA SER A 70 -11.94 -0.71 27.66
C SER A 70 -11.56 -2.02 26.98
N PRO A 71 -10.30 -2.44 27.03
CA PRO A 71 -9.88 -3.74 26.49
C PRO A 71 -10.58 -4.95 27.14
N GLU A 72 -11.03 -4.80 28.39
CA GLU A 72 -11.71 -5.84 29.16
C GLU A 72 -13.18 -5.98 28.76
N MET A 73 -13.72 -5.06 28.00
CA MET A 73 -15.12 -5.07 27.59
C MET A 73 -15.31 -6.00 26.38
N GLU A 74 -16.18 -6.99 26.51
CA GLU A 74 -16.55 -7.92 25.44
C GLU A 74 -15.32 -8.46 24.68
N GLN A 75 -15.29 -8.26 23.34
CA GLN A 75 -14.19 -8.71 22.47
C GLN A 75 -13.17 -7.62 22.18
N ASN A 76 -13.24 -6.46 22.84
CA ASN A 76 -12.36 -5.33 22.53
C ASN A 76 -10.88 -5.70 22.59
N GLY A 77 -10.46 -6.51 23.56
CA GLY A 77 -9.08 -6.97 23.65
C GLY A 77 -8.61 -7.72 22.40
N THR A 78 -9.47 -8.59 21.88
CA THR A 78 -9.21 -9.35 20.65
C THR A 78 -9.17 -8.43 19.42
N GLU A 79 -10.13 -7.51 19.29
CA GLU A 79 -10.21 -6.59 18.16
C GLU A 79 -9.04 -5.59 18.14
N LEU A 80 -8.65 -5.07 19.30
CA LEU A 80 -7.46 -4.22 19.43
C LEU A 80 -6.18 -4.99 19.08
N ALA A 81 -6.06 -6.25 19.50
CA ALA A 81 -4.91 -7.09 19.14
C ALA A 81 -4.86 -7.40 17.63
N ARG A 82 -6.01 -7.63 16.98
CA ARG A 82 -6.08 -7.79 15.52
C ARG A 82 -5.67 -6.52 14.78
N LEU A 83 -6.06 -5.36 15.31
CA LEU A 83 -5.70 -4.06 14.76
C LEU A 83 -4.19 -3.78 14.94
N ASP A 84 -3.62 -4.12 16.10
CA ASP A 84 -2.18 -4.05 16.36
C ASP A 84 -1.40 -4.94 15.38
N ASP A 85 -1.81 -6.20 15.21
CA ASP A 85 -1.19 -7.16 14.28
C ASP A 85 -1.21 -6.66 12.83
N PHE A 86 -2.32 -6.06 12.39
CA PHE A 86 -2.43 -5.47 11.05
C PHE A 86 -1.38 -4.37 10.82
N PHE A 87 -1.29 -3.40 11.74
CA PHE A 87 -0.35 -2.27 11.59
C PHE A 87 1.11 -2.68 11.81
N ASP A 88 1.37 -3.66 12.65
CA ASP A 88 2.74 -4.18 12.84
C ASP A 88 3.22 -4.97 11.62
N LYS A 89 2.35 -5.75 10.98
CA LYS A 89 2.62 -6.38 9.67
C LYS A 89 2.84 -5.34 8.58
N LEU A 90 2.03 -4.29 8.55
CA LEU A 90 2.16 -3.22 7.56
C LEU A 90 3.54 -2.52 7.61
N LYS A 91 4.15 -2.39 8.79
CA LYS A 91 5.51 -1.81 8.92
C LYS A 91 6.60 -2.66 8.28
N GLN A 92 6.38 -3.97 8.20
CA GLN A 92 7.35 -4.95 7.67
C GLN A 92 7.04 -5.34 6.22
N ASP A 93 5.81 -5.15 5.78
CA ASP A 93 5.31 -5.54 4.48
C ASP A 93 5.31 -4.35 3.53
N THR A 94 6.29 -4.32 2.62
CA THR A 94 6.42 -3.27 1.61
C THR A 94 5.45 -3.42 0.45
N LEU A 95 4.72 -4.53 0.38
CA LEU A 95 3.76 -4.82 -0.69
C LEU A 95 2.34 -4.34 -0.36
N ARG A 96 2.06 -4.06 0.91
CA ARG A 96 0.74 -3.62 1.36
C ARG A 96 0.67 -2.11 1.50
N HIS A 97 -0.32 -1.48 0.85
CA HIS A 97 -0.50 -0.04 0.80
C HIS A 97 -1.88 0.35 1.32
N VAL A 98 -1.93 1.02 2.47
CA VAL A 98 -3.19 1.56 3.01
C VAL A 98 -3.67 2.69 2.10
N THR A 99 -4.90 2.57 1.61
CA THR A 99 -5.53 3.55 0.73
C THR A 99 -6.47 4.49 1.47
N SER A 100 -7.12 4.03 2.55
CA SER A 100 -7.92 4.87 3.44
C SER A 100 -8.12 4.24 4.81
N ILE A 101 -8.31 5.10 5.81
CA ILE A 101 -8.74 4.72 7.15
C ILE A 101 -10.00 5.52 7.47
N ALA A 102 -11.07 4.84 7.83
CA ALA A 102 -12.30 5.46 8.27
C ALA A 102 -12.69 4.94 9.66
N ILE A 103 -13.21 5.83 10.50
CA ILE A 103 -13.75 5.45 11.81
C ILE A 103 -15.17 5.95 11.90
N THR A 104 -16.09 5.03 12.07
CA THR A 104 -17.50 5.34 12.27
C THR A 104 -17.90 5.03 13.71
N GLY A 105 -18.28 6.06 14.46
CA GLY A 105 -18.83 5.88 15.79
C GLY A 105 -20.34 5.68 15.74
N TYR A 106 -20.84 4.81 16.58
CA TYR A 106 -22.27 4.49 16.71
C TYR A 106 -22.74 4.71 18.14
N ALA A 107 -23.97 5.17 18.28
CA ALA A 107 -24.70 5.22 19.53
C ALA A 107 -26.05 4.54 19.38
N SER A 108 -26.52 3.89 20.44
CA SER A 108 -27.85 3.30 20.51
C SER A 108 -28.95 4.40 20.46
N PRO A 109 -30.19 4.06 20.06
CA PRO A 109 -31.28 5.04 19.89
C PRO A 109 -31.88 5.55 21.20
N ASP A 110 -31.55 4.94 22.34
CA ASP A 110 -32.07 5.30 23.66
C ASP A 110 -31.55 6.64 24.14
N GLY A 111 -32.44 7.56 24.48
CA GLY A 111 -32.12 8.92 24.87
C GLY A 111 -32.32 9.99 23.78
N THR A 112 -31.69 11.13 23.95
CA THR A 112 -31.84 12.24 22.97
C THR A 112 -30.92 12.05 21.76
N THR A 113 -31.41 12.32 20.58
CA THR A 113 -30.61 12.25 19.33
C THR A 113 -29.39 13.15 19.40
N ALA A 114 -29.53 14.37 19.92
CA ALA A 114 -28.43 15.32 20.02
C ALA A 114 -27.28 14.80 20.89
N TYR A 115 -27.61 14.23 22.06
CA TYR A 115 -26.61 13.63 22.95
C TYR A 115 -25.94 12.41 22.30
N ASN A 116 -26.72 11.53 21.69
CA ASN A 116 -26.21 10.31 21.06
C ASN A 116 -25.34 10.60 19.82
N THR A 117 -25.68 11.63 19.04
CA THR A 117 -24.83 12.08 17.92
C THR A 117 -23.46 12.52 18.44
N GLU A 118 -23.44 13.31 19.50
CA GLU A 118 -22.18 13.77 20.10
C GLU A 118 -21.39 12.62 20.74
N LEU A 119 -22.07 11.68 21.39
CA LEU A 119 -21.45 10.51 21.99
C LEU A 119 -20.80 9.62 20.91
N ALA A 120 -21.52 9.35 19.81
CA ALA A 120 -21.00 8.61 18.68
C ALA A 120 -19.75 9.30 18.08
N ARG A 121 -19.81 10.62 17.89
CA ARG A 121 -18.67 11.41 17.41
C ARG A 121 -17.47 11.31 18.35
N LYS A 122 -17.68 11.41 19.66
CA LYS A 122 -16.60 11.28 20.67
C LYS A 122 -15.96 9.89 20.65
N ARG A 123 -16.73 8.82 20.48
CA ARG A 123 -16.21 7.45 20.33
C ARG A 123 -15.23 7.36 19.17
N ALA A 124 -15.67 7.80 17.98
CA ALA A 124 -14.82 7.80 16.79
C ALA A 124 -13.57 8.66 16.96
N GLN A 125 -13.70 9.84 17.55
CA GLN A 125 -12.59 10.77 17.74
C GLN A 125 -11.55 10.28 18.75
N GLN A 126 -11.98 9.65 19.85
CA GLN A 126 -11.04 9.07 20.82
C GLN A 126 -10.28 7.89 20.24
N LEU A 127 -10.96 7.03 19.46
CA LEU A 127 -10.33 5.92 18.77
C LEU A 127 -9.34 6.41 17.71
N SER A 128 -9.68 7.45 16.95
CA SER A 128 -8.76 8.12 16.02
C SER A 128 -7.52 8.66 16.75
N THR A 129 -7.72 9.33 17.88
CA THR A 129 -6.60 9.85 18.69
C THR A 129 -5.68 8.73 19.17
N TRP A 130 -6.25 7.59 19.56
CA TRP A 130 -5.51 6.41 19.97
C TRP A 130 -4.68 5.84 18.82
N LEU A 131 -5.28 5.68 17.62
CA LEU A 131 -4.59 5.22 16.41
C LEU A 131 -3.43 6.14 16.02
N CYS A 132 -3.66 7.47 16.04
CA CYS A 132 -2.61 8.44 15.73
C CYS A 132 -1.41 8.31 16.67
N LYS A 133 -1.66 8.15 17.98
CA LYS A 133 -0.60 8.01 18.98
C LYS A 133 0.13 6.66 18.87
N ARG A 134 -0.61 5.60 18.61
CA ARG A 134 -0.08 4.23 18.61
C ARG A 134 0.76 3.93 17.37
N TYR A 135 0.32 4.39 16.19
CA TYR A 135 0.92 4.02 14.92
C TYR A 135 1.57 5.19 14.17
N GLY A 136 1.50 6.41 14.70
CA GLY A 136 2.08 7.59 14.06
C GLY A 136 1.29 8.08 12.84
N ILE A 137 0.02 7.67 12.71
CA ILE A 137 -0.86 8.08 11.62
C ILE A 137 -1.25 9.56 11.81
N LYS A 138 -1.26 10.34 10.74
CA LYS A 138 -1.75 11.72 10.81
C LYS A 138 -3.28 11.73 10.91
N GLY A 139 -3.81 12.54 11.81
CA GLY A 139 -5.26 12.63 11.99
C GLY A 139 -6.02 13.09 10.74
N THR A 140 -5.36 13.82 9.83
CA THR A 140 -5.88 14.20 8.53
C THR A 140 -6.12 13.03 7.58
N ASP A 141 -5.46 11.90 7.82
CA ASP A 141 -5.54 10.71 6.98
C ASP A 141 -6.66 9.76 7.44
N ILE A 142 -7.39 10.15 8.52
CA ILE A 142 -8.51 9.38 9.08
C ILE A 142 -9.82 10.12 8.85
N THR A 143 -10.75 9.49 8.16
CA THR A 143 -12.11 9.99 8.00
C THR A 143 -12.96 9.59 9.19
N ILE A 144 -13.61 10.56 9.85
CA ILE A 144 -14.46 10.33 11.02
C ILE A 144 -15.92 10.58 10.64
N THR A 145 -16.78 9.60 10.94
CA THR A 145 -18.23 9.70 10.81
C THR A 145 -18.92 9.27 12.11
N SER A 146 -20.17 9.67 12.29
CA SER A 146 -20.95 9.28 13.47
C SER A 146 -22.42 9.03 13.10
N HIS A 147 -23.02 8.01 13.71
CA HIS A 147 -24.38 7.61 13.48
C HIS A 147 -25.08 7.28 14.79
N VAL A 148 -26.34 7.71 14.93
CA VAL A 148 -27.27 7.17 15.91
C VAL A 148 -28.03 6.04 15.23
N VAL A 149 -27.92 4.84 15.75
CA VAL A 149 -28.63 3.67 15.21
C VAL A 149 -30.14 3.91 15.36
N PRO A 150 -30.97 3.77 14.32
CA PRO A 150 -32.41 4.00 14.44
C PRO A 150 -33.09 2.86 15.20
N TRP A 151 -34.22 3.13 15.85
CA TRP A 151 -35.02 2.10 16.51
C TRP A 151 -35.45 0.95 15.56
N SER A 152 -35.68 1.24 14.29
CA SER A 152 -36.01 0.23 13.28
C SER A 152 -34.91 -0.85 13.09
N ALA A 153 -33.68 -0.57 13.49
CA ALA A 153 -32.62 -1.58 13.48
C ALA A 153 -32.86 -2.73 14.50
N THR A 154 -33.77 -2.55 15.47
CA THR A 154 -34.16 -3.59 16.41
C THR A 154 -35.25 -4.53 15.89
N THR A 155 -35.78 -4.30 14.70
CA THR A 155 -36.94 -5.02 14.16
C THR A 155 -36.72 -6.53 14.12
N GLU A 156 -35.67 -6.99 13.46
CA GLU A 156 -35.35 -8.39 13.30
C GLU A 156 -35.16 -9.10 14.66
N ALA A 157 -34.43 -8.47 15.56
CA ALA A 157 -34.22 -9.01 16.91
C ALA A 157 -35.54 -9.16 17.68
N ILE A 158 -36.44 -8.18 17.58
CA ILE A 158 -37.75 -8.22 18.22
C ILE A 158 -38.63 -9.33 17.60
N GLU A 159 -38.64 -9.50 16.28
CA GLU A 159 -39.39 -10.53 15.55
C GLU A 159 -38.99 -11.92 15.97
N HIS A 160 -37.68 -12.15 16.18
CA HIS A 160 -37.15 -13.46 16.60
C HIS A 160 -37.10 -13.65 18.12
N SER A 161 -37.55 -12.68 18.89
CA SER A 161 -37.55 -12.76 20.35
C SER A 161 -38.75 -13.56 20.86
N SER A 162 -38.64 -14.00 22.12
CA SER A 162 -39.77 -14.59 22.88
C SER A 162 -40.64 -13.55 23.60
N LEU A 163 -40.51 -12.27 23.24
CA LEU A 163 -41.26 -11.18 23.87
C LEU A 163 -42.77 -11.32 23.58
N LYS A 164 -43.55 -11.12 24.62
CA LYS A 164 -45.01 -11.00 24.44
C LYS A 164 -45.31 -9.72 23.63
N ASP A 165 -46.26 -9.83 22.72
CA ASP A 165 -46.68 -8.71 21.86
C ASP A 165 -45.55 -8.14 20.94
N SER A 166 -44.62 -9.01 20.48
CA SER A 166 -43.53 -8.66 19.57
C SER A 166 -44.02 -7.89 18.34
N ASP A 167 -45.16 -8.30 17.73
CA ASP A 167 -45.76 -7.57 16.60
C ASP A 167 -46.10 -6.12 16.89
N LYS A 168 -46.53 -5.81 18.13
CA LYS A 168 -46.84 -4.48 18.56
C LYS A 168 -45.54 -3.65 18.71
N LEU A 169 -44.51 -4.28 19.24
CA LEU A 169 -43.19 -3.63 19.38
C LEU A 169 -42.56 -3.35 18.02
N VAL A 170 -42.65 -4.30 17.08
CA VAL A 170 -42.17 -4.12 15.68
C VAL A 170 -42.89 -2.95 15.01
N LYS A 171 -44.23 -2.86 15.15
CA LYS A 171 -44.98 -1.72 14.63
C LYS A 171 -44.55 -0.39 15.29
N LEU A 172 -44.20 -0.40 16.58
CA LEU A 172 -43.76 0.77 17.30
C LEU A 172 -42.37 1.24 16.79
N VAL A 173 -41.37 0.36 16.70
CA VAL A 173 -40.01 0.73 16.28
C VAL A 173 -39.95 1.19 14.81
N ASN A 174 -40.88 0.75 13.98
CA ASN A 174 -41.04 1.11 12.57
C ASN A 174 -42.09 2.22 12.33
N SER A 175 -42.63 2.84 13.38
CA SER A 175 -43.75 3.76 13.27
C SER A 175 -43.39 5.13 12.63
N GLY A 176 -42.11 5.43 12.41
CA GLY A 176 -41.64 6.74 11.92
C GLY A 176 -41.81 7.87 12.93
N GLN A 177 -42.24 7.58 14.18
CA GLN A 177 -42.32 8.58 15.24
C GLN A 177 -40.92 9.07 15.64
N ALA A 178 -40.88 10.26 16.28
CA ALA A 178 -39.61 10.78 16.79
C ALA A 178 -38.93 9.76 17.75
N PRO A 179 -37.61 9.57 17.68
CA PRO A 179 -36.90 8.57 18.47
C PRO A 179 -37.21 8.59 19.96
N MET A 180 -37.32 9.79 20.55
CA MET A 180 -37.67 9.97 21.97
C MET A 180 -39.10 9.50 22.29
N VAL A 181 -40.05 9.59 21.36
CA VAL A 181 -41.40 9.08 21.55
C VAL A 181 -41.43 7.59 21.58
N ILE A 182 -40.67 6.93 20.68
CA ILE A 182 -40.49 5.48 20.66
C ILE A 182 -39.80 5.03 21.95
N ASP A 183 -38.70 5.69 22.34
CA ASP A 183 -37.96 5.43 23.57
C ASP A 183 -38.86 5.42 24.82
N ASN A 184 -39.68 6.45 24.98
CA ASN A 184 -40.60 6.56 26.11
C ASN A 184 -41.67 5.48 26.11
N LYS A 185 -42.19 5.08 24.95
CA LYS A 185 -43.17 4.02 24.85
C LYS A 185 -42.57 2.65 25.17
N LEU A 186 -41.32 2.40 24.67
CA LEU A 186 -40.57 1.16 24.98
C LEU A 186 -40.27 1.04 26.47
N LYS A 187 -39.92 2.15 27.13
CA LYS A 187 -39.71 2.21 28.59
C LYS A 187 -40.96 1.87 29.39
N GLY A 188 -42.17 2.11 28.82
CA GLY A 188 -43.41 1.67 29.39
C GLY A 188 -43.68 0.18 29.33
N GLU A 189 -42.97 -0.57 28.47
CA GLU A 189 -43.05 -2.02 28.30
C GLU A 189 -41.91 -2.70 29.06
N ALA A 190 -42.00 -2.86 30.36
CA ALA A 190 -40.91 -3.19 31.27
C ALA A 190 -40.06 -4.40 30.85
N ASN A 191 -40.68 -5.50 30.40
CA ASN A 191 -39.98 -6.72 29.98
C ASN A 191 -39.22 -6.50 28.66
N ALA A 192 -39.85 -5.85 27.68
CA ALA A 192 -39.23 -5.53 26.40
C ALA A 192 -38.04 -4.55 26.61
N TRP A 193 -38.26 -3.54 27.44
CA TRP A 193 -37.19 -2.59 27.75
C TRP A 193 -36.01 -3.22 28.46
N ALA A 194 -36.25 -4.09 29.45
CA ALA A 194 -35.19 -4.83 30.14
C ALA A 194 -34.34 -5.65 29.14
N TRP A 195 -35.01 -6.41 28.30
CA TRP A 195 -34.38 -7.23 27.27
C TRP A 195 -33.60 -6.40 26.24
N LEU A 196 -34.21 -5.33 25.70
CA LEU A 196 -33.49 -4.42 24.78
C LEU A 196 -32.21 -3.86 25.40
N LYS A 197 -32.25 -3.47 26.65
CA LYS A 197 -31.08 -2.91 27.37
C LYS A 197 -29.97 -3.90 27.60
N SER A 198 -30.30 -5.18 27.85
CA SER A 198 -29.30 -6.21 28.16
C SER A 198 -28.74 -6.87 26.91
N ASP A 199 -29.57 -7.10 25.90
CA ASP A 199 -29.23 -8.01 24.78
C ASP A 199 -29.03 -7.28 23.44
N ILE A 200 -29.67 -6.11 23.21
CA ILE A 200 -29.68 -5.48 21.88
C ILE A 200 -28.94 -4.15 21.84
N LEU A 201 -29.22 -3.26 22.78
CA LEU A 201 -28.62 -1.92 22.75
C LEU A 201 -27.10 -1.91 23.01
N PRO A 202 -26.49 -2.86 23.75
CA PRO A 202 -25.03 -2.92 23.90
C PRO A 202 -24.29 -2.98 22.57
N ASP A 203 -24.71 -3.86 21.66
CA ASP A 203 -24.07 -4.05 20.33
C ASP A 203 -24.13 -2.80 19.45
N MET A 204 -25.09 -1.89 19.72
CA MET A 204 -25.21 -0.62 19.01
C MET A 204 -24.23 0.46 19.52
N ARG A 205 -23.56 0.22 20.64
CA ARG A 205 -22.64 1.17 21.30
C ARG A 205 -21.21 0.86 20.91
N ARG A 206 -20.86 1.12 19.67
CA ARG A 206 -19.56 0.74 19.11
C ARG A 206 -18.91 1.84 18.27
N ALA A 207 -17.67 1.63 17.92
CA ALA A 207 -17.02 2.29 16.81
C ALA A 207 -16.36 1.25 15.94
N VAL A 208 -16.42 1.45 14.62
CA VAL A 208 -15.80 0.56 13.63
C VAL A 208 -14.65 1.30 12.96
N VAL A 209 -13.46 0.71 13.02
CA VAL A 209 -12.31 1.13 12.22
C VAL A 209 -12.31 0.31 10.94
N THR A 210 -12.47 0.96 9.81
CA THR A 210 -12.35 0.34 8.49
C THR A 210 -11.03 0.76 7.87
N VAL A 211 -10.15 -0.19 7.60
CA VAL A 211 -8.91 0.03 6.86
C VAL A 211 -9.06 -0.56 5.47
N ALA A 212 -8.98 0.30 4.44
CA ALA A 212 -8.92 -0.14 3.06
C ALA A 212 -7.47 -0.13 2.58
N TYR A 213 -7.07 -1.16 1.82
CA TYR A 213 -5.70 -1.30 1.35
C TYR A 213 -5.64 -2.09 0.03
N THR A 214 -4.55 -1.94 -0.68
CA THR A 214 -4.15 -2.79 -1.80
C THR A 214 -2.95 -3.62 -1.40
N GLU A 215 -2.74 -4.75 -2.07
CA GLU A 215 -1.61 -5.65 -1.80
C GLU A 215 -0.96 -6.06 -3.11
N ASP A 216 0.24 -5.52 -3.37
CA ASP A 216 1.04 -5.87 -4.52
C ASP A 216 1.55 -7.31 -4.38
N ARG A 217 1.91 -7.93 -5.49
CA ARG A 217 2.42 -9.30 -5.47
C ARG A 217 3.81 -9.40 -6.04
N MET A 218 4.58 -10.35 -5.51
CA MET A 218 5.89 -10.70 -6.06
C MET A 218 5.72 -11.74 -7.15
N GLU A 219 6.26 -11.45 -8.33
CA GLU A 219 6.36 -12.41 -9.44
C GLU A 219 7.85 -12.69 -9.73
N SER A 220 8.17 -13.93 -10.05
CA SER A 220 9.51 -14.32 -10.47
C SER A 220 9.44 -14.97 -11.85
N ASN A 221 10.30 -14.50 -12.76
CA ASN A 221 10.51 -15.11 -14.06
C ASN A 221 11.89 -15.78 -14.07
N ARG A 222 11.97 -16.98 -14.63
CA ARG A 222 13.20 -17.76 -14.76
C ARG A 222 13.45 -18.01 -16.24
N GLU A 223 14.49 -17.39 -16.79
CA GLU A 223 14.85 -17.49 -18.20
C GLU A 223 16.17 -18.27 -18.36
N TYR A 224 16.16 -19.21 -19.28
CA TYR A 224 17.38 -19.96 -19.60
C TYR A 224 18.36 -19.06 -20.35
N SER A 225 19.52 -18.85 -19.76
CA SER A 225 20.60 -18.01 -20.31
C SER A 225 21.92 -18.70 -19.98
N PRO A 226 22.37 -19.64 -20.81
CA PRO A 226 23.58 -20.40 -20.56
C PRO A 226 24.78 -19.45 -20.42
N HIS A 227 25.70 -19.81 -19.52
CA HIS A 227 26.96 -19.09 -19.38
C HIS A 227 27.69 -19.19 -20.72
N GLN A 228 27.77 -18.09 -21.45
CA GLN A 228 28.78 -17.96 -22.46
C GLN A 228 30.11 -17.86 -21.72
N GLN A 229 30.95 -18.91 -21.83
CA GLN A 229 32.33 -18.77 -21.35
C GLN A 229 32.92 -17.57 -22.10
N PRO A 230 33.57 -16.65 -21.41
CA PRO A 230 34.23 -15.55 -22.09
C PRO A 230 35.25 -16.24 -23.05
N LYS A 231 34.99 -16.09 -24.34
CA LYS A 231 35.98 -16.47 -25.35
C LYS A 231 37.19 -15.63 -25.04
N GLU A 232 38.28 -16.28 -24.83
CA GLU A 232 39.64 -15.84 -24.60
C GLU A 232 39.87 -14.32 -24.76
N VAL A 233 40.12 -13.63 -23.64
CA VAL A 233 40.50 -12.22 -23.69
C VAL A 233 41.93 -12.17 -24.24
N VAL A 234 42.08 -11.92 -25.54
CA VAL A 234 43.39 -11.68 -26.14
C VAL A 234 43.80 -10.26 -25.74
N ILE A 235 44.72 -10.16 -24.77
CA ILE A 235 45.33 -8.90 -24.43
C ILE A 235 46.41 -8.64 -25.51
N ILE A 236 46.08 -7.72 -26.43
CA ILE A 236 47.06 -7.23 -27.39
C ILE A 236 47.82 -6.11 -26.71
N GLU A 237 49.05 -6.41 -26.25
CA GLU A 237 49.97 -5.34 -25.81
C GLU A 237 50.59 -4.67 -27.04
N GLU A 238 50.10 -3.56 -27.45
CA GLU A 238 50.70 -2.78 -28.52
C GLU A 238 51.84 -1.89 -27.93
N TRP A 239 53.08 -2.30 -28.21
CA TRP A 239 54.25 -1.54 -27.86
C TRP A 239 54.41 -0.42 -28.87
N SER A 240 54.05 0.82 -28.57
CA SER A 240 54.42 1.96 -29.36
C SER A 240 55.87 2.31 -29.06
N GLU A 241 56.80 1.96 -30.00
CA GLU A 241 58.16 2.48 -29.98
C GLU A 241 58.09 4.00 -30.18
N LYS A 242 58.60 4.78 -29.20
CA LYS A 242 58.80 6.21 -29.39
C LYS A 242 59.81 6.42 -30.49
N PRO A 243 59.59 7.32 -31.46
CA PRO A 243 60.59 7.67 -32.47
C PRO A 243 61.83 8.24 -31.78
N LYS A 244 62.98 7.67 -32.13
CA LYS A 244 64.28 8.15 -31.69
C LYS A 244 64.47 9.57 -32.24
N HIS A 245 64.47 10.57 -31.37
CA HIS A 245 64.97 11.89 -31.73
C HIS A 245 66.48 11.81 -31.97
N GLU A 246 66.91 12.13 -33.20
CA GLU A 246 68.25 12.39 -33.53
C GLU A 246 68.71 13.68 -32.83
N ASP A 247 69.62 13.55 -31.85
CA ASP A 247 70.30 14.67 -31.24
C ASP A 247 71.38 15.22 -32.21
N LYS A 248 71.11 16.35 -32.81
CA LYS A 248 72.14 17.15 -33.42
C LYS A 248 72.90 17.94 -32.34
N HIS A 249 74.24 17.59 -32.26
CA HIS A 249 75.20 18.28 -31.44
C HIS A 249 75.12 19.78 -31.54
N ASN A 250 75.10 20.45 -30.38
CA ASN A 250 75.83 21.70 -30.23
C ASN A 250 76.47 21.80 -28.83
N LYS A 251 77.83 21.91 -28.84
CA LYS A 251 78.67 22.19 -27.71
C LYS A 251 78.36 23.61 -27.19
N HIS A 252 78.19 23.81 -25.92
CA HIS A 252 78.87 24.84 -25.14
C HIS A 252 78.76 24.58 -23.63
N GLU A 253 79.82 24.89 -23.00
CA GLU A 253 80.23 24.66 -21.62
C GLU A 253 79.43 25.40 -20.57
N ASP A 254 79.49 24.86 -19.39
CA ASP A 254 79.74 25.42 -18.07
C ASP A 254 78.58 25.49 -17.02
N LYS A 255 79.00 24.90 -15.91
CA LYS A 255 78.81 25.22 -14.49
C LYS A 255 77.46 24.87 -13.76
N HIS A 256 77.71 23.93 -12.83
CA HIS A 256 77.14 23.82 -11.46
C HIS A 256 75.73 24.25 -11.20
N HIS A 257 74.86 23.25 -10.95
CA HIS A 257 74.11 23.16 -9.68
C HIS A 257 73.56 21.76 -9.48
N LYS A 258 73.78 21.21 -8.28
CA LYS A 258 73.08 19.98 -7.77
C LYS A 258 71.65 20.32 -7.52
N GLU A 259 70.73 19.61 -8.21
CA GLU A 259 69.37 19.48 -7.78
C GLU A 259 68.84 18.06 -8.07
N HIS A 260 68.11 17.56 -7.10
CA HIS A 260 67.50 16.21 -7.02
C HIS A 260 66.66 15.90 -8.27
N LYS A 261 67.01 14.85 -8.98
CA LYS A 261 66.16 14.28 -10.02
C LYS A 261 65.09 13.39 -9.36
N GLU A 262 63.89 13.91 -9.20
CA GLU A 262 62.67 13.10 -9.04
C GLU A 262 62.46 12.28 -10.31
N HIS A 263 62.44 10.98 -10.15
CA HIS A 263 62.04 10.04 -11.21
C HIS A 263 60.55 10.19 -11.46
N LYS A 264 60.13 10.92 -12.48
CA LYS A 264 58.78 10.84 -13.02
C LYS A 264 58.53 9.45 -13.61
N ARG A 265 57.85 8.58 -12.84
CA ARG A 265 57.31 7.35 -13.35
C ARG A 265 56.30 7.66 -14.45
N GLY A 266 56.56 7.18 -15.66
CA GLY A 266 55.62 7.27 -16.78
C GLY A 266 54.33 6.60 -16.41
N LYS A 267 53.22 7.30 -16.65
CA LYS A 267 51.88 6.68 -16.48
C LYS A 267 51.70 5.61 -17.55
N HIS A 268 51.64 4.36 -17.12
CA HIS A 268 51.23 3.26 -17.98
C HIS A 268 49.73 3.35 -18.17
N HIS A 269 49.28 3.67 -19.38
CA HIS A 269 47.87 3.48 -19.77
C HIS A 269 47.72 2.04 -20.25
N ARG A 270 46.91 1.29 -19.55
CA ARG A 270 46.56 -0.07 -19.94
C ARG A 270 45.18 0.01 -20.61
N ASN A 271 45.09 -0.11 -21.91
CA ASN A 271 43.83 -0.19 -22.64
C ASN A 271 43.40 -1.64 -22.64
N VAL A 272 42.27 -1.94 -21.99
CA VAL A 272 41.62 -3.22 -22.05
C VAL A 272 40.53 -3.13 -23.12
N VAL A 273 40.67 -3.85 -24.21
CA VAL A 273 39.63 -3.97 -25.24
C VAL A 273 38.83 -5.25 -24.97
N VAL A 274 37.59 -5.12 -24.59
CA VAL A 274 36.65 -6.24 -24.46
C VAL A 274 35.93 -6.34 -25.80
N LEU A 275 36.22 -7.39 -26.58
CA LEU A 275 35.48 -7.68 -27.81
C LEU A 275 34.23 -8.49 -27.46
N ASP A 276 33.06 -7.83 -27.46
CA ASP A 276 31.77 -8.52 -27.44
C ASP A 276 31.39 -8.92 -28.87
N GLN A 277 30.92 -10.15 -29.05
CA GLN A 277 30.67 -10.73 -30.39
C GLN A 277 29.44 -10.16 -31.11
N TRP A 278 28.75 -9.23 -30.51
CA TRP A 278 27.64 -8.53 -31.12
C TRP A 278 27.98 -7.06 -31.31
N GLU A 279 28.31 -6.66 -32.57
CA GLU A 279 28.42 -5.28 -33.02
C GLU A 279 29.64 -4.46 -32.60
N GLY A 280 30.88 -4.85 -32.85
CA GLY A 280 32.03 -3.93 -33.06
C GLY A 280 32.10 -2.62 -32.25
N VAL A 281 31.58 -2.60 -31.00
CA VAL A 281 31.65 -1.41 -30.14
C VAL A 281 32.90 -1.49 -29.28
N VAL A 282 33.85 -0.60 -29.54
CA VAL A 282 35.00 -0.37 -28.67
C VAL A 282 34.55 0.48 -27.49
N ILE A 283 34.52 -0.07 -26.29
CA ILE A 283 34.27 0.69 -25.07
C ILE A 283 35.66 1.12 -24.52
N ASP A 284 35.95 2.40 -24.61
CA ASP A 284 37.11 3.01 -23.93
C ASP A 284 36.76 3.20 -22.45
N LEU A 285 37.28 2.32 -21.60
CA LEU A 285 37.21 2.47 -20.15
C LEU A 285 38.32 3.39 -19.66
N GLY A 286 38.18 4.70 -19.88
CA GLY A 286 39.03 5.72 -19.32
C GLY A 286 39.22 5.54 -17.82
N GLY A 287 40.44 5.31 -17.38
CA GLY A 287 40.81 4.89 -16.05
C GLY A 287 40.43 5.89 -14.94
N ALA A 288 39.67 5.38 -13.99
CA ALA A 288 39.63 5.88 -12.62
C ALA A 288 39.74 4.67 -11.68
N THR A 289 40.95 4.34 -11.25
CA THR A 289 41.16 3.45 -10.10
C THR A 289 41.25 4.32 -8.85
N GLU A 290 40.14 4.50 -8.16
CA GLU A 290 40.17 4.86 -6.74
C GLU A 290 40.28 3.58 -5.91
N GLY A 291 41.35 3.56 -5.09
CA GLY A 291 41.68 2.40 -4.28
C GLY A 291 40.70 2.21 -3.13
N TYR A 292 40.26 0.98 -2.97
CA TYR A 292 39.68 0.50 -1.70
C TYR A 292 40.79 -0.19 -0.93
N SER A 293 41.24 0.41 0.19
CA SER A 293 42.00 -0.29 1.22
C SER A 293 41.04 -0.96 2.17
N ALA A 294 41.22 -2.28 2.33
CA ALA A 294 40.56 -3.06 3.36
C ALA A 294 41.17 -2.75 4.74
N GLN A 295 40.32 -2.50 5.71
CA GLN A 295 40.54 -2.82 7.14
C GLN A 295 39.34 -3.59 7.65
#